data_e5bd7dccc2542ae2d85d9a4c2a19e307
#
_entry.id   e5bd7dccc2542ae2d85d9a4c2a19e307
#
_cell.length_a   1.000
_cell.length_b   1.000
_cell.length_c   1.000
_cell.angle_alpha   90.00
_cell.angle_beta   90.00
_cell.angle_gamma   90.00
#
_symmetry.space_group_name_H-M   'P 1'
#
loop_
_entity.id
_entity.type
_entity.pdbx_description
1 polymer ?
#
loop_
_entity_poly.entity_id
_entity_poly.type
_entity_poly.pdbx_seq_one_letter_code
_entity_poly.pdbx_strand_id
1 'polypeptide(L)'
;MELKKVLVAIFLVGLISSARADIIKPAENLSAYDVIKIQLNALKNNDDNDTGIKQTWLFAHPENKKMTGPYPRFRIMLYDVHYRILLN
;
A
#
# COMPACT_ATOMS: atom_id res chain seq x y z
N MET A 1 23.45 -1.63 34.28
CA MET A 1 23.79 -0.68 33.23
C MET A 1 23.74 -1.30 31.86
N GLU A 2 24.34 -2.45 31.67
CA GLU A 2 24.32 -3.14 30.40
C GLU A 2 22.91 -3.59 29.98
N LEU A 3 22.07 -3.92 30.94
CA LEU A 3 20.69 -4.28 30.72
C LEU A 3 19.93 -3.13 30.08
N LYS A 4 20.21 -1.90 30.51
CA LYS A 4 19.55 -0.73 29.91
C LYS A 4 19.91 -0.55 28.44
N LYS A 5 21.16 -0.80 28.08
CA LYS A 5 21.59 -0.72 26.68
C LYS A 5 20.93 -1.77 25.81
N VAL A 6 20.81 -2.99 26.33
CA VAL A 6 20.14 -4.08 25.62
C VAL A 6 18.67 -3.78 25.41
N LEU A 7 17.99 -3.24 26.43
CA LEU A 7 16.59 -2.87 26.34
C LEU A 7 16.36 -1.79 25.31
N VAL A 8 17.24 -0.80 25.25
CA VAL A 8 17.14 0.29 24.26
C VAL A 8 17.30 -0.28 22.85
N ALA A 9 18.25 -1.18 22.65
CA ALA A 9 18.46 -1.79 21.33
C ALA A 9 17.24 -2.59 20.88
N ILE A 10 16.62 -3.35 21.77
CA ILE A 10 15.41 -4.12 21.47
C ILE A 10 14.28 -3.19 21.11
N PHE A 11 14.13 -2.08 21.84
CA PHE A 11 13.10 -1.09 21.57
C PHE A 11 13.26 -0.48 20.17
N LEU A 12 14.48 -0.15 19.77
CA LEU A 12 14.75 0.41 18.45
C LEU A 12 14.39 -0.57 17.34
N VAL A 13 14.70 -1.85 17.52
CA VAL A 13 14.31 -2.89 16.56
C VAL A 13 12.80 -2.98 16.46
N GLY A 14 12.10 -2.90 17.58
CA GLY A 14 10.64 -2.91 17.59
C GLY A 14 10.06 -1.72 16.81
N LEU A 15 10.64 -0.53 16.97
CA LEU A 15 10.20 0.66 16.24
C LEU A 15 10.42 0.50 14.74
N ILE A 16 11.56 -0.03 14.32
CA ILE A 16 11.83 -0.28 12.91
C ILE A 16 10.81 -1.26 12.32
N SER A 17 10.49 -2.32 13.06
CA SER A 17 9.48 -3.30 12.64
C SER A 17 8.10 -2.68 12.50
N SER A 18 7.74 -1.75 13.40
CA SER A 18 6.43 -1.10 13.37
C SER A 18 6.32 -0.01 12.31
N ALA A 19 7.44 0.35 11.67
CA ALA A 19 7.45 1.37 10.62
C ALA A 19 6.88 0.88 9.29
N ARG A 20 6.56 -0.40 9.16
CA ARG A 20 5.94 -0.93 7.95
C ARG A 20 4.54 -0.35 7.78
N ALA A 21 4.26 0.12 6.57
CA ALA A 21 2.93 0.58 6.23
C ALA A 21 1.95 -0.59 6.24
N ASP A 22 0.90 -0.49 7.03
CA ASP A 22 -0.16 -1.47 7.04
C ASP A 22 -1.11 -1.22 5.87
N ILE A 23 -1.67 -2.30 5.33
CA ILE A 23 -2.68 -2.20 4.28
C ILE A 23 -3.99 -1.74 4.92
N ILE A 24 -4.57 -0.69 4.36
CA ILE A 24 -5.87 -0.17 4.76
C ILE A 24 -6.96 -1.00 4.09
N LYS A 25 -7.96 -1.42 4.85
CA LYS A 25 -9.06 -2.21 4.32
C LYS A 25 -10.26 -1.31 4.02
N PRO A 26 -11.06 -1.64 2.98
CA PRO A 26 -12.28 -0.91 2.71
C PRO A 26 -13.22 -0.91 3.93
N ALA A 27 -13.89 0.22 4.16
CA ALA A 27 -14.82 0.38 5.25
C ALA A 27 -15.95 1.33 4.84
N GLU A 28 -17.14 1.11 5.41
CA GLU A 28 -18.32 1.89 5.03
C GLU A 28 -18.22 3.37 5.40
N ASN A 29 -17.41 3.69 6.41
CA ASN A 29 -17.24 5.08 6.85
C ASN A 29 -16.30 5.89 5.95
N LEU A 30 -15.69 5.28 4.93
CA LEU A 30 -14.81 5.97 4.01
C LEU A 30 -15.62 6.59 2.87
N SER A 31 -15.43 7.88 2.62
CA SER A 31 -16.05 8.57 1.50
C SER A 31 -15.34 8.22 0.19
N ALA A 32 -15.96 8.54 -0.95
CA ALA A 32 -15.33 8.36 -2.25
C ALA A 32 -14.03 9.16 -2.34
N TYR A 33 -14.00 10.35 -1.77
CA TYR A 33 -12.80 11.18 -1.72
C TYR A 33 -11.68 10.48 -0.93
N ASP A 34 -12.04 9.91 0.23
CA ASP A 34 -11.06 9.17 1.06
C ASP A 34 -10.46 8.00 0.29
N VAL A 35 -11.29 7.25 -0.42
CA VAL A 35 -10.85 6.09 -1.20
C VAL A 35 -9.88 6.53 -2.29
N ILE A 36 -10.20 7.54 -3.06
CA ILE A 36 -9.33 8.06 -4.12
C ILE A 36 -8.00 8.53 -3.54
N LYS A 37 -8.05 9.23 -2.41
CA LYS A 37 -6.84 9.73 -1.76
C LYS A 37 -5.95 8.58 -1.30
N ILE A 38 -6.55 7.55 -0.71
CA ILE A 38 -5.81 6.35 -0.28
C ILE A 38 -5.14 5.69 -1.49
N GLN A 39 -5.88 5.52 -2.59
CA GLN A 39 -5.34 4.88 -3.78
C GLN A 39 -4.19 5.68 -4.41
N LEU A 40 -4.36 6.97 -4.58
CA LEU A 40 -3.32 7.80 -5.19
C LEU A 40 -2.07 7.87 -4.32
N ASN A 41 -2.22 8.02 -3.00
CA ASN A 41 -1.08 8.02 -2.10
C ASN A 41 -0.38 6.67 -2.08
N ALA A 42 -1.13 5.59 -2.12
CA ALA A 42 -0.56 4.25 -2.14
C ALA A 42 0.28 4.02 -3.40
N LEU A 43 -0.22 4.44 -4.55
CA LEU A 43 0.51 4.30 -5.81
C LEU A 43 1.76 5.16 -5.82
N LYS A 44 1.65 6.40 -5.36
CA LYS A 44 2.79 7.31 -5.29
C LYS A 44 3.90 6.77 -4.39
N ASN A 45 3.54 6.10 -3.31
CA ASN A 45 4.48 5.56 -2.33
C ASN A 45 4.67 4.04 -2.50
N ASN A 46 4.42 3.52 -3.70
CA ASN A 46 4.60 2.10 -3.97
C ASN A 46 6.04 1.68 -3.67
N ASP A 47 6.20 0.49 -3.14
CA ASP A 47 7.49 -0.07 -2.76
C ASP A 47 7.88 -1.26 -3.65
N ASP A 48 9.05 -1.86 -3.37
CA ASP A 48 9.56 -2.99 -4.14
C ASP A 48 8.68 -4.24 -4.05
N ASN A 49 7.82 -4.30 -3.04
CA ASN A 49 6.88 -5.40 -2.86
C ASN A 49 5.51 -5.12 -3.48
N ASP A 50 5.37 -3.98 -4.16
CA ASP A 50 4.10 -3.54 -4.77
C ASP A 50 2.97 -3.40 -3.76
N THR A 51 3.30 -3.01 -2.53
CA THR A 51 2.31 -2.80 -1.47
C THR A 51 1.28 -1.75 -1.87
N GLY A 52 1.73 -0.68 -2.54
CA GLY A 52 0.84 0.39 -3.01
C GLY A 52 -0.12 -0.10 -4.09
N ILE A 53 0.34 -0.94 -5.00
CA ILE A 53 -0.51 -1.52 -6.04
C ILE A 53 -1.55 -2.45 -5.42
N LYS A 54 -1.16 -3.26 -4.44
CA LYS A 54 -2.08 -4.13 -3.71
C LYS A 54 -3.15 -3.31 -2.97
N GLN A 55 -2.73 -2.23 -2.33
CA GLN A 55 -3.64 -1.32 -1.64
C GLN A 55 -4.69 -0.76 -2.59
N THR A 56 -4.27 -0.31 -3.75
CA THR A 56 -5.16 0.23 -4.78
C THR A 56 -6.13 -0.82 -5.27
N TRP A 57 -5.66 -2.03 -5.50
CA TRP A 57 -6.50 -3.15 -5.93
C TRP A 57 -7.60 -3.46 -4.92
N LEU A 58 -7.29 -3.43 -3.62
CA LEU A 58 -8.28 -3.72 -2.59
C LEU A 58 -9.46 -2.75 -2.62
N PHE A 59 -9.23 -1.50 -2.99
CA PHE A 59 -10.27 -0.48 -3.06
C PHE A 59 -10.94 -0.40 -4.43
N ALA A 60 -10.47 -1.17 -5.43
CA ALA A 60 -11.06 -1.12 -6.76
C ALA A 60 -12.48 -1.70 -6.73
N HIS A 61 -13.39 -1.03 -7.45
CA HIS A 61 -14.76 -1.49 -7.57
C HIS A 61 -14.80 -2.86 -8.26
N PRO A 62 -15.70 -3.79 -7.85
CA PRO A 62 -15.78 -5.11 -8.47
C PRO A 62 -15.92 -5.10 -9.98
N GLU A 63 -16.65 -4.13 -10.53
CA GLU A 63 -16.78 -3.97 -11.98
C GLU A 63 -15.42 -3.68 -12.63
N ASN A 64 -14.64 -2.80 -12.01
CA ASN A 64 -13.31 -2.46 -12.51
C ASN A 64 -12.37 -3.68 -12.42
N LYS A 65 -12.49 -4.48 -11.36
CA LYS A 65 -11.70 -5.69 -11.21
C LYS A 65 -11.97 -6.69 -12.32
N LYS A 66 -13.21 -6.80 -12.76
CA LYS A 66 -13.57 -7.66 -13.88
C LYS A 66 -12.92 -7.21 -15.18
N MET A 67 -12.90 -5.90 -15.42
CA MET A 67 -12.33 -5.33 -16.64
C MET A 67 -10.81 -5.41 -16.70
N THR A 68 -10.16 -5.15 -15.58
CA THR A 68 -8.69 -5.17 -15.51
C THR A 68 -8.12 -6.56 -15.29
N GLY A 69 -8.98 -7.54 -14.99
CA GLY A 69 -8.57 -8.91 -14.74
C GLY A 69 -8.08 -9.14 -13.32
N PRO A 70 -7.50 -10.31 -13.04
CA PRO A 70 -7.00 -10.62 -11.72
C PRO A 70 -5.82 -9.73 -11.34
N TYR A 71 -5.49 -9.71 -10.04
CA TYR A 71 -4.44 -8.84 -9.51
C TYR A 71 -3.12 -8.85 -10.32
N PRO A 72 -2.57 -10.01 -10.73
CA PRO A 72 -1.33 -9.99 -11.50
C PRO A 72 -1.41 -9.19 -12.79
N ARG A 73 -2.56 -9.20 -13.44
CA ARG A 73 -2.80 -8.43 -14.67
C ARG A 73 -2.94 -6.94 -14.35
N PHE A 74 -3.64 -6.59 -13.28
CA PHE A 74 -3.75 -5.22 -12.80
C PHE A 74 -2.36 -4.66 -12.49
N ARG A 75 -1.53 -5.45 -11.82
CA ARG A 75 -0.17 -5.05 -11.47
C ARG A 75 0.65 -4.72 -12.74
N ILE A 76 0.60 -5.58 -13.72
CA ILE A 76 1.30 -5.35 -15.00
C ILE A 76 0.82 -4.07 -15.66
N MET A 77 -0.49 -3.82 -15.65
CA MET A 77 -1.09 -2.64 -16.22
C MET A 77 -0.50 -1.37 -15.59
N LEU A 78 -0.30 -1.35 -14.28
CA LEU A 78 0.22 -0.17 -13.58
C LEU A 78 1.66 0.15 -13.96
N TYR A 79 2.43 -0.82 -14.45
CA TYR A 79 3.79 -0.58 -14.92
C TYR A 79 3.86 -0.21 -16.41
N ASP A 80 2.72 -0.22 -17.08
CA ASP A 80 2.63 0.20 -18.48
C ASP A 80 2.91 1.70 -18.61
N VAL A 81 3.42 2.10 -19.75
CA VAL A 81 3.80 3.50 -20.01
C VAL A 81 2.66 4.48 -19.77
N HIS A 82 1.42 4.06 -19.96
CA HIS A 82 0.27 4.94 -19.79
C HIS A 82 -0.12 5.16 -18.32
N TYR A 83 0.25 4.26 -17.44
CA TYR A 83 -0.17 4.30 -16.03
C TYR A 83 0.96 4.50 -15.05
N ARG A 84 2.19 4.20 -15.42
CA ARG A 84 3.31 4.24 -14.48
C ARG A 84 3.59 5.62 -13.88
N ILE A 85 3.05 6.66 -14.48
CA ILE A 85 3.16 8.01 -13.92
C ILE A 85 2.52 8.10 -12.54
N LEU A 86 1.54 7.23 -12.24
CA LEU A 86 0.89 7.18 -10.94
C LEU A 86 1.80 6.59 -9.86
N LEU A 87 2.83 5.88 -10.26
CA LEU A 87 3.76 5.20 -9.35
C LEU A 87 4.95 6.10 -8.96
N ASN A 88 4.78 7.37 -8.94
CA ASN A 88 5.88 8.25 -8.57
C ASN A 88 6.60 8.80 -9.79
#